data_44404cc8e5a4a31368d0f9823cec1184
#
_entry.id   44404cc8e5a4a31368d0f9823cec1184
#
_cell.length_a   1.000
_cell.length_b   1.000
_cell.length_c   1.000
_cell.angle_alpha   90.00
_cell.angle_beta   90.00
_cell.angle_gamma   90.00
#
_symmetry.space_group_name_H-M   'P 1'
#
loop_
_entity.id
_entity.type
_entity.pdbx_description
1 polymer ?
#
loop_
_entity_poly.entity_id
_entity_poly.type
_entity_poly.pdbx_seq_one_letter_code
_entity_poly.pdbx_strand_id
1 'polypeptide(L)'
;MKYYRLSDQYGNLSLAVESGENLLEDITSIEDDLDDIADLARTSALTGITIDDITRTILDSGSAEQIYLDKVIESTREGGDLRIDIPLDPPEVWAAGVTYKNSELERRRESDTPDVYSNVYNADRPEVFLKSTSDRCMGPFEEVGIREDSNWNVPEPELAFVLYRG
;
A
#
# COMPACT_ATOMS: atom_id res chain seq x y z
N MET A 1 -4.50 9.57 9.96
CA MET A 1 -5.62 8.64 9.71
C MET A 1 -5.09 7.39 9.02
N LYS A 2 -5.86 6.27 8.96
CA LYS A 2 -5.53 5.11 8.14
C LYS A 2 -6.56 5.00 7.02
N TYR A 3 -6.08 4.77 5.81
CA TYR A 3 -6.90 4.71 4.60
C TYR A 3 -6.86 3.31 4.01
N TYR A 4 -7.96 2.92 3.38
CA TYR A 4 -8.14 1.65 2.70
C TYR A 4 -8.75 1.92 1.33
N ARG A 5 -8.12 1.44 0.28
CA ARG A 5 -8.73 1.39 -1.04
C ARG A 5 -9.51 0.10 -1.14
N LEU A 6 -10.75 0.20 -1.56
CA LEU A 6 -11.67 -0.93 -1.69
C LEU A 6 -12.04 -1.10 -3.16
N SER A 7 -12.31 -2.35 -3.56
CA SER A 7 -12.85 -2.68 -4.88
C SER A 7 -14.09 -3.56 -4.74
N ASP A 8 -15.13 -3.26 -5.51
CA ASP A 8 -16.32 -4.10 -5.59
C ASP A 8 -16.19 -5.18 -6.66
N GLN A 9 -17.20 -6.07 -6.75
CA GLN A 9 -17.24 -7.16 -7.74
C GLN A 9 -17.28 -6.68 -9.21
N TYR A 10 -17.58 -5.42 -9.46
CA TYR A 10 -17.64 -4.81 -10.79
C TYR A 10 -16.35 -4.04 -11.14
N GLY A 11 -15.42 -3.95 -10.19
CA GLY A 11 -14.17 -3.20 -10.34
C GLY A 11 -14.31 -1.71 -10.06
N ASN A 12 -15.41 -1.26 -9.44
CA ASN A 12 -15.49 0.10 -8.94
C ASN A 12 -14.61 0.23 -7.71
N LEU A 13 -13.90 1.34 -7.64
CA LEU A 13 -12.97 1.64 -6.56
C LEU A 13 -13.59 2.64 -5.58
N SER A 14 -13.25 2.51 -4.31
CA SER A 14 -13.56 3.53 -3.31
C SER A 14 -12.44 3.67 -2.29
N LEU A 15 -12.37 4.83 -1.66
CA LEU A 15 -11.42 5.17 -0.61
C LEU A 15 -12.16 5.33 0.70
N ALA A 16 -11.82 4.50 1.67
CA ALA A 16 -12.38 4.54 3.01
C ALA A 16 -11.33 4.89 4.06
N VAL A 17 -11.75 5.51 5.15
CA VAL A 17 -10.90 5.90 6.27
C VAL A 17 -11.35 5.22 7.55
N GLU A 18 -10.41 4.77 8.38
CA GLU A 18 -10.68 4.20 9.70
C GLU A 18 -11.15 5.32 10.65
N SER A 19 -12.40 5.26 11.11
CA SER A 19 -13.03 6.26 11.96
C SER A 19 -13.28 5.77 13.40
N GLY A 20 -13.15 4.47 13.63
CA GLY A 20 -13.35 3.83 14.94
C GLY A 20 -12.80 2.43 14.99
N GLU A 21 -12.97 1.77 16.12
CA GLU A 21 -12.60 0.36 16.25
C GLU A 21 -13.45 -0.47 15.27
N ASN A 22 -12.79 -1.12 14.29
CA ASN A 22 -13.43 -1.98 13.29
C ASN A 22 -14.44 -1.27 12.36
N LEU A 23 -14.33 0.06 12.20
CA LEU A 23 -15.23 0.84 11.38
C LEU A 23 -14.49 1.68 10.35
N LEU A 24 -14.91 1.56 9.10
CA LEU A 24 -14.50 2.41 7.99
C LEU A 24 -15.66 3.34 7.59
N GLU A 25 -15.32 4.54 7.18
CA GLU A 25 -16.21 5.49 6.51
C GLU A 25 -15.73 5.66 5.07
N ASP A 26 -16.59 5.32 4.11
CA ASP A 26 -16.31 5.42 2.68
C ASP A 26 -16.47 6.88 2.23
N ILE A 27 -15.33 7.56 2.02
CA ILE A 27 -15.31 8.96 1.59
C ILE A 27 -15.73 9.13 0.13
N THR A 28 -15.55 8.11 -0.72
CA THR A 28 -16.02 8.12 -2.10
C THR A 28 -17.55 8.18 -2.17
N SER A 29 -18.27 7.67 -1.15
CA SER A 29 -19.74 7.79 -1.07
C SER A 29 -20.24 9.22 -0.88
N ILE A 30 -19.36 10.16 -0.51
CA ILE A 30 -19.64 11.60 -0.38
C ILE A 30 -19.06 12.38 -1.56
N GLU A 31 -17.85 12.04 -1.98
CA GLU A 31 -17.09 12.71 -3.05
C GLU A 31 -16.61 11.66 -4.04
N ASP A 32 -17.39 11.43 -5.09
CA ASP A 32 -17.26 10.32 -6.03
C ASP A 32 -15.99 10.38 -6.92
N ASP A 33 -15.33 11.52 -7.00
CA ASP A 33 -14.05 11.70 -7.67
C ASP A 33 -12.82 11.29 -6.82
N LEU A 34 -13.02 10.83 -5.57
CA LEU A 34 -11.94 10.43 -4.66
C LEU A 34 -11.95 8.91 -4.42
N ASP A 35 -11.27 8.18 -5.27
CA ASP A 35 -11.24 6.71 -5.21
C ASP A 35 -9.88 6.12 -4.77
N ASP A 36 -8.85 6.95 -4.65
CA ASP A 36 -7.56 6.55 -4.08
C ASP A 36 -6.84 7.65 -3.27
N ILE A 37 -5.78 7.28 -2.58
CA ILE A 37 -5.00 8.20 -1.75
C ILE A 37 -4.22 9.24 -2.58
N ALA A 38 -3.95 8.99 -3.86
CA ALA A 38 -3.25 9.93 -4.72
C ALA A 38 -4.11 11.16 -5.04
N ASP A 39 -5.44 11.02 -5.08
CA ASP A 39 -6.36 12.14 -5.27
C ASP A 39 -6.34 13.09 -4.07
N LEU A 40 -6.34 12.53 -2.85
CA LEU A 40 -6.13 13.33 -1.65
C LEU A 40 -4.75 14.00 -1.62
N ALA A 41 -3.70 13.27 -2.03
CA ALA A 41 -2.34 13.82 -2.10
C ALA A 41 -2.25 14.96 -3.13
N ARG A 42 -2.92 14.82 -4.28
CA ARG A 42 -3.01 15.87 -5.31
C ARG A 42 -3.73 17.10 -4.78
N THR A 43 -4.87 16.92 -4.14
CA THR A 43 -5.66 18.00 -3.53
C THR A 43 -4.84 18.72 -2.45
N SER A 44 -4.14 17.97 -1.60
CA SER A 44 -3.25 18.50 -0.58
C SER A 44 -2.12 19.35 -1.18
N ALA A 45 -1.47 18.84 -2.22
CA ALA A 45 -0.37 19.56 -2.90
C ALA A 45 -0.85 20.88 -3.54
N LEU A 46 -2.06 20.89 -4.12
CA LEU A 46 -2.63 22.08 -4.75
C LEU A 46 -3.13 23.13 -3.75
N THR A 47 -3.68 22.69 -2.61
CA THR A 47 -4.33 23.59 -1.65
C THR A 47 -3.44 23.98 -0.49
N GLY A 48 -2.41 23.19 -0.20
CA GLY A 48 -1.58 23.32 1.02
C GLY A 48 -2.28 22.83 2.29
N ILE A 49 -3.46 22.21 2.17
CA ILE A 49 -4.20 21.62 3.29
C ILE A 49 -3.74 20.19 3.49
N THR A 50 -3.65 19.73 4.74
CA THR A 50 -3.22 18.34 5.01
C THR A 50 -4.27 17.33 4.54
N ILE A 51 -3.84 16.14 4.14
CA ILE A 51 -4.74 15.03 3.74
C ILE A 51 -5.79 14.77 4.83
N ASP A 52 -5.37 14.74 6.09
CA ASP A 52 -6.27 14.50 7.23
C ASP A 52 -7.33 15.62 7.40
N ASP A 53 -6.99 16.88 7.14
CA ASP A 53 -7.95 17.98 7.23
C ASP A 53 -8.91 18.01 6.03
N ILE A 54 -8.43 17.64 4.84
CA ILE A 54 -9.30 17.44 3.66
C ILE A 54 -10.32 16.35 3.97
N THR A 55 -9.85 15.19 4.45
CA THR A 55 -10.73 14.06 4.81
C THR A 55 -11.78 14.45 5.84
N ARG A 56 -11.39 15.18 6.91
CA ARG A 56 -12.37 15.68 7.91
C ARG A 56 -13.40 16.60 7.28
N THR A 57 -12.98 17.49 6.40
CA THR A 57 -13.90 18.40 5.69
C THR A 57 -14.92 17.64 4.85
N ILE A 58 -14.50 16.57 4.17
CA ILE A 58 -15.40 15.71 3.40
C ILE A 58 -16.39 15.00 4.31
N LEU A 59 -15.92 14.37 5.38
CA LEU A 59 -16.78 13.67 6.35
C LEU A 59 -17.77 14.62 7.03
N ASP A 60 -17.39 15.86 7.32
CA ASP A 60 -18.26 16.88 7.89
C ASP A 60 -19.31 17.42 6.90
N SER A 61 -19.11 17.23 5.59
CA SER A 61 -19.99 17.72 4.53
C SER A 61 -21.15 16.79 4.21
N GLY A 62 -21.06 15.51 4.57
CA GLY A 62 -22.06 14.50 4.23
C GLY A 62 -22.10 13.34 5.22
N SER A 63 -22.86 12.32 4.86
CA SER A 63 -22.94 11.07 5.64
C SER A 63 -22.28 9.94 4.83
N ALA A 64 -21.12 9.53 5.26
CA ALA A 64 -20.39 8.44 4.63
C ALA A 64 -21.10 7.10 4.81
N GLU A 65 -20.98 6.23 3.84
CA GLU A 65 -21.34 4.83 4.00
C GLU A 65 -20.40 4.17 5.01
N GLN A 66 -20.98 3.42 5.95
CA GLN A 66 -20.23 2.74 7.00
C GLN A 66 -20.00 1.28 6.66
N ILE A 67 -18.74 0.84 6.76
CA ILE A 67 -18.30 -0.51 6.41
C ILE A 67 -17.52 -1.09 7.59
N TYR A 68 -17.81 -2.35 7.95
CA TYR A 68 -17.08 -3.05 9.00
C TYR A 68 -15.77 -3.64 8.45
N LEU A 69 -14.63 -3.25 9.02
CA LEU A 69 -13.30 -3.65 8.55
C LEU A 69 -13.09 -5.16 8.60
N ASP A 70 -13.52 -5.85 9.67
CA ASP A 70 -13.43 -7.30 9.79
C ASP A 70 -14.18 -8.02 8.68
N LYS A 71 -15.34 -7.49 8.26
CA LYS A 71 -16.14 -8.04 7.16
C LYS A 71 -15.45 -7.87 5.81
N VAL A 72 -14.83 -6.73 5.58
CA VAL A 72 -14.05 -6.52 4.35
C VAL A 72 -12.81 -7.42 4.32
N ILE A 73 -12.11 -7.58 5.45
CA ILE A 73 -10.96 -8.49 5.55
C ILE A 73 -11.38 -9.95 5.26
N GLU A 74 -12.50 -10.40 5.84
CA GLU A 74 -13.06 -11.73 5.58
C GLU A 74 -13.42 -11.89 4.10
N SER A 75 -14.15 -10.92 3.53
CA SER A 75 -14.54 -10.90 2.12
C SER A 75 -13.31 -10.90 1.19
N THR A 76 -12.27 -10.10 1.49
CA THR A 76 -11.03 -10.08 0.72
C THR A 76 -10.35 -11.45 0.69
N ARG A 77 -10.28 -12.11 1.86
CA ARG A 77 -9.64 -13.44 2.00
C ARG A 77 -10.38 -14.52 1.22
N GLU A 78 -11.69 -14.42 1.15
CA GLU A 78 -12.57 -15.41 0.50
C GLU A 78 -12.84 -15.10 -0.97
N GLY A 79 -12.33 -13.98 -1.50
CA GLY A 79 -12.61 -13.53 -2.87
C GLY A 79 -14.05 -13.06 -3.07
N GLY A 80 -14.64 -12.45 -2.03
CA GLY A 80 -16.00 -11.95 -2.06
C GLY A 80 -16.17 -10.63 -2.82
N ASP A 81 -17.37 -10.04 -2.71
CA ASP A 81 -17.82 -8.94 -3.55
C ASP A 81 -17.14 -7.59 -3.24
N LEU A 82 -16.80 -7.33 -1.97
CA LEU A 82 -16.09 -6.13 -1.55
C LEU A 82 -14.73 -6.52 -0.97
N ARG A 83 -13.65 -5.95 -1.48
CA ARG A 83 -12.29 -6.35 -1.12
C ARG A 83 -11.39 -5.15 -0.84
N ILE A 84 -10.38 -5.37 0.00
CA ILE A 84 -9.28 -4.42 0.14
C ILE A 84 -8.35 -4.61 -1.08
N ASP A 85 -8.09 -3.52 -1.77
CA ASP A 85 -7.21 -3.47 -2.92
C ASP A 85 -5.81 -2.94 -2.55
N ILE A 86 -4.88 -2.89 -3.51
CA ILE A 86 -3.64 -2.12 -3.36
C ILE A 86 -3.99 -0.65 -3.08
N PRO A 87 -3.22 0.06 -2.24
CA PRO A 87 -3.62 1.40 -1.79
C PRO A 87 -3.67 2.46 -2.89
N LEU A 88 -3.00 2.24 -4.01
CA LEU A 88 -2.99 3.08 -5.22
C LEU A 88 -2.36 2.30 -6.36
N ASP A 89 -2.52 2.78 -7.60
CA ASP A 89 -1.84 2.25 -8.79
C ASP A 89 -0.53 3.02 -9.04
N PRO A 90 0.60 2.60 -8.45
CA PRO A 90 1.84 3.32 -8.60
C PRO A 90 2.41 3.10 -10.01
N PRO A 91 2.82 4.13 -10.77
CA PRO A 91 3.48 3.92 -12.05
C PRO A 91 4.77 3.09 -11.89
N GLU A 92 5.44 3.26 -10.78
CA GLU A 92 6.70 2.57 -10.45
C GLU A 92 6.79 2.33 -8.95
N VAL A 93 7.29 1.15 -8.57
CA VAL A 93 7.68 0.79 -7.21
C VAL A 93 9.19 0.63 -7.17
N TRP A 94 9.84 1.43 -6.33
CA TRP A 94 11.28 1.38 -6.12
C TRP A 94 11.59 0.79 -4.76
N ALA A 95 12.64 0.01 -4.68
CA ALA A 95 13.12 -0.57 -3.42
C ALA A 95 14.55 -0.13 -3.14
N ALA A 96 14.91 -0.11 -1.86
CA ALA A 96 16.28 0.09 -1.41
C ALA A 96 16.81 -1.23 -0.84
N GLY A 97 18.02 -1.62 -1.24
CA GLY A 97 18.62 -2.88 -0.81
C GLY A 97 19.00 -2.88 0.68
N VAL A 98 18.66 -3.96 1.38
CA VAL A 98 19.12 -4.26 2.75
C VAL A 98 18.91 -3.10 3.73
N THR A 99 17.65 -2.65 3.89
CA THR A 99 17.32 -1.49 4.74
C THR A 99 17.18 -1.82 6.23
N TYR A 100 16.95 -3.09 6.56
CA TYR A 100 16.78 -3.55 7.95
C TYR A 100 17.98 -4.33 8.45
N LYS A 101 18.41 -4.07 9.71
CA LYS A 101 19.51 -4.77 10.33
C LYS A 101 19.31 -6.29 10.42
N ASN A 102 18.09 -6.72 10.68
CA ASN A 102 17.77 -8.14 10.71
C ASN A 102 17.90 -8.78 9.32
N SER A 103 17.48 -8.09 8.26
CA SER A 103 17.66 -8.56 6.88
C SER A 103 19.15 -8.69 6.53
N GLU A 104 19.99 -7.73 6.91
CA GLU A 104 21.44 -7.83 6.72
C GLU A 104 22.02 -9.08 7.41
N LEU A 105 21.64 -9.31 8.67
CA LEU A 105 22.13 -10.46 9.45
C LEU A 105 21.72 -11.81 8.84
N GLU A 106 20.45 -11.94 8.41
CA GLU A 106 19.96 -13.18 7.81
C GLU A 106 20.57 -13.41 6.43
N ARG A 107 20.66 -12.38 5.58
CA ARG A 107 21.33 -12.48 4.27
C ARG A 107 22.79 -12.90 4.38
N ARG A 108 23.52 -12.42 5.39
CA ARG A 108 24.90 -12.86 5.66
C ARG A 108 25.00 -14.33 6.03
N ARG A 109 24.01 -14.87 6.75
CA ARG A 109 23.97 -16.30 7.15
C ARG A 109 23.67 -17.22 5.99
N GLU A 110 22.82 -16.74 5.05
CA GLU A 110 22.27 -17.52 3.95
C GLU A 110 23.11 -17.45 2.67
N SER A 111 24.04 -16.49 2.59
CA SER A 111 24.80 -16.19 1.36
C SER A 111 26.22 -16.71 1.39
N ASP A 112 26.69 -17.17 0.24
CA ASP A 112 28.10 -17.49 -0.01
C ASP A 112 29.00 -16.23 -0.09
N THR A 113 28.38 -15.03 -0.15
CA THR A 113 29.06 -13.73 -0.22
C THR A 113 28.56 -12.76 0.85
N PRO A 114 28.75 -13.06 2.15
CA PRO A 114 28.14 -12.32 3.26
C PRO A 114 28.57 -10.85 3.32
N ASP A 115 29.80 -10.52 2.89
CA ASP A 115 30.34 -9.16 2.96
C ASP A 115 29.63 -8.18 2.02
N VAL A 116 29.03 -8.65 0.94
CA VAL A 116 28.27 -7.82 0.01
C VAL A 116 27.09 -7.17 0.73
N TYR A 117 26.35 -7.93 1.52
CA TYR A 117 25.17 -7.40 2.26
C TYR A 117 25.55 -6.42 3.36
N SER A 118 26.68 -6.65 4.03
CA SER A 118 27.22 -5.70 5.01
C SER A 118 27.65 -4.39 4.36
N ASN A 119 28.27 -4.47 3.19
CA ASN A 119 28.71 -3.29 2.44
C ASN A 119 27.51 -2.47 1.95
N VAL A 120 26.45 -3.12 1.45
CA VAL A 120 25.20 -2.44 1.04
C VAL A 120 24.53 -1.78 2.24
N TYR A 121 24.41 -2.49 3.38
CA TYR A 121 23.79 -1.95 4.59
C TYR A 121 24.54 -0.72 5.15
N ASN A 122 25.87 -0.72 5.11
CA ASN A 122 26.72 0.36 5.65
C ASN A 122 27.13 1.41 4.61
N ALA A 123 26.62 1.33 3.39
CA ALA A 123 26.96 2.28 2.34
C ALA A 123 26.42 3.70 2.68
N ASP A 124 27.18 4.73 2.30
CA ASP A 124 26.77 6.14 2.48
C ASP A 124 25.50 6.49 1.69
N ARG A 125 25.21 5.74 0.64
CA ARG A 125 24.02 5.88 -0.20
C ARG A 125 23.32 4.54 -0.34
N PRO A 126 22.00 4.48 -0.21
CA PRO A 126 21.26 3.25 -0.42
C PRO A 126 21.38 2.78 -1.87
N GLU A 127 21.44 1.48 -2.06
CA GLU A 127 21.22 0.86 -3.37
C GLU A 127 19.72 0.91 -3.67
N VAL A 128 19.33 1.64 -4.71
CA VAL A 128 17.94 1.82 -5.11
C VAL A 128 17.73 1.17 -6.48
N PHE A 129 16.67 0.40 -6.62
CA PHE A 129 16.34 -0.30 -7.86
C PHE A 129 14.83 -0.34 -8.12
N LEU A 130 14.46 -0.44 -9.40
CA LEU A 130 13.07 -0.65 -9.80
C LEU A 130 12.61 -2.04 -9.35
N LYS A 131 11.61 -2.10 -8.48
CA LYS A 131 11.05 -3.34 -7.94
C LYS A 131 9.92 -3.88 -8.79
N SER A 132 8.98 -3.01 -9.16
CA SER A 132 7.74 -3.40 -9.85
C SER A 132 7.09 -2.22 -10.56
N THR A 133 6.07 -2.54 -11.34
CA THR A 133 5.06 -1.63 -11.88
C THR A 133 3.69 -2.04 -11.34
N SER A 134 2.66 -1.20 -11.45
CA SER A 134 1.33 -1.46 -10.87
C SER A 134 0.74 -2.80 -11.32
N ASP A 135 0.90 -3.16 -12.59
CA ASP A 135 0.41 -4.42 -13.17
C ASP A 135 1.00 -5.70 -12.54
N ARG A 136 1.99 -5.56 -11.66
CA ARG A 136 2.64 -6.64 -10.92
C ARG A 136 2.55 -6.48 -9.41
N CYS A 137 1.80 -5.49 -8.94
CA CYS A 137 1.46 -5.34 -7.53
C CYS A 137 0.20 -6.13 -7.24
N MET A 138 0.22 -6.88 -6.15
CA MET A 138 -0.92 -7.69 -5.72
C MET A 138 -1.51 -7.10 -4.45
N GLY A 139 -2.82 -7.16 -4.35
CA GLY A 139 -3.55 -6.74 -3.16
C GLY A 139 -3.42 -7.73 -1.99
N PRO A 140 -3.96 -7.39 -0.83
CA PRO A 140 -3.97 -8.29 0.32
C PRO A 140 -4.64 -9.63 0.01
N PHE A 141 -4.00 -10.73 0.42
CA PHE A 141 -4.45 -12.12 0.21
C PHE A 141 -4.45 -12.61 -1.24
N GLU A 142 -4.01 -11.81 -2.20
CA GLU A 142 -3.83 -12.25 -3.58
C GLU A 142 -2.57 -13.12 -3.75
N GLU A 143 -2.57 -13.96 -4.77
CA GLU A 143 -1.46 -14.85 -5.07
C GLU A 143 -0.35 -14.10 -5.82
N VAL A 144 0.89 -14.28 -5.37
CA VAL A 144 2.08 -13.80 -6.09
C VAL A 144 2.71 -14.92 -6.89
N GLY A 145 3.12 -14.62 -8.12
CA GLY A 145 3.81 -15.58 -8.98
C GLY A 145 5.21 -15.89 -8.48
N ILE A 146 5.54 -17.19 -8.41
CA ILE A 146 6.91 -17.69 -8.18
C ILE A 146 7.42 -18.29 -9.48
N ARG A 147 8.63 -17.95 -9.89
CA ARG A 147 9.25 -18.52 -11.10
C ARG A 147 9.49 -20.02 -10.92
N GLU A 148 9.16 -20.81 -11.92
CA GLU A 148 9.32 -22.26 -11.91
C GLU A 148 10.81 -22.69 -11.72
N ASP A 149 11.74 -21.88 -12.23
CA ASP A 149 13.20 -22.12 -12.13
C ASP A 149 13.82 -21.57 -10.83
N SER A 150 13.04 -21.00 -9.91
CA SER A 150 13.54 -20.48 -8.64
C SER A 150 13.43 -21.52 -7.54
N ASN A 151 14.57 -21.85 -6.95
CA ASN A 151 14.67 -22.79 -5.82
C ASN A 151 14.72 -22.08 -4.46
N TRP A 152 14.77 -20.75 -4.45
CA TRP A 152 14.87 -19.95 -3.24
C TRP A 152 14.09 -18.65 -3.37
N ASN A 153 13.03 -18.52 -2.58
CA ASN A 153 12.14 -17.37 -2.58
C ASN A 153 11.88 -16.95 -1.14
N VAL A 154 12.17 -15.71 -0.81
CA VAL A 154 12.02 -15.16 0.54
C VAL A 154 11.15 -13.91 0.47
N PRO A 155 9.98 -13.89 1.15
CA PRO A 155 9.20 -12.68 1.30
C PRO A 155 9.91 -11.70 2.23
N GLU A 156 9.94 -10.41 1.85
CA GLU A 156 10.57 -9.34 2.61
C GLU A 156 9.53 -8.27 2.93
N PRO A 157 8.95 -8.25 4.15
CA PRO A 157 8.04 -7.19 4.55
C PRO A 157 8.80 -5.89 4.77
N GLU A 158 8.40 -4.83 4.07
CA GLU A 158 9.06 -3.53 4.14
C GLU A 158 8.05 -2.40 4.29
N LEU A 159 8.45 -1.32 4.97
CA LEU A 159 7.68 -0.08 5.01
C LEU A 159 7.80 0.62 3.66
N ALA A 160 6.67 0.85 3.00
CA ALA A 160 6.60 1.60 1.77
C ALA A 160 6.17 3.06 2.03
N PHE A 161 6.69 3.98 1.23
CA PHE A 161 6.31 5.39 1.23
C PHE A 161 5.68 5.75 -0.11
N VAL A 162 4.55 6.43 -0.08
CA VAL A 162 3.97 7.04 -1.27
C VAL A 162 4.64 8.38 -1.51
N LEU A 163 5.30 8.52 -2.67
CA LEU A 163 5.91 9.76 -3.11
C LEU A 163 5.07 10.36 -4.23
N TYR A 164 4.38 11.45 -3.92
CA TYR A 164 3.62 12.22 -4.90
C TYR A 164 4.41 13.47 -5.30
N ARG A 165 4.53 13.71 -6.60
CA ARG A 165 5.09 14.93 -7.16
C ARG A 165 4.03 15.59 -8.04
N GLY A 166 3.46 16.67 -7.53
CA GLY A 166 2.56 17.54 -8.29
C GLY A 166 3.26 18.36 -9.36
#